data_e2fb385b149e5eb5f57cc419d9309f50
#
_entry.id   e2fb385b149e5eb5f57cc419d9309f50
#
_cell.length_a   1.000
_cell.length_b   1.000
_cell.length_c   1.000
_cell.angle_alpha   90.00
_cell.angle_beta   90.00
_cell.angle_gamma   90.00
#
_symmetry.space_group_name_H-M   'P 1'
#
loop_
_entity.id
_entity.type
_entity.pdbx_description
1 polymer ?
#
loop_
_entity_poly.entity_id
_entity_poly.type
_entity_poly.pdbx_seq_one_letter_code
_entity_poly.pdbx_strand_id
1 'polypeptide(L)'
;GALLEPLAVGMWSATKARIKPGDVCVVTGSGTVGMLTASCALAGGASKVLISDVSAIKLAIAAQIPGIIPVDLTKEDLVERVREETGGWGADVAFECSGSPKSYETFWKLIAPGGAAVIVGIPVNPVAIDITELQATEVRIENIFRYANVYQKAIDLVANGKLNLKPFITDTLSLIHISE
;
A
#
# COMPACT_ATOMS: atom_id res chain seq x y z
N GLY A 1 -15.15 -14.36 3.70
CA GLY A 1 -14.21 -14.82 4.75
C GLY A 1 -12.75 -14.71 4.37
N ALA A 2 -12.33 -15.25 3.20
CA ALA A 2 -10.93 -15.42 2.83
C ALA A 2 -10.10 -14.10 2.80
N LEU A 3 -10.71 -12.99 2.41
CA LEU A 3 -10.02 -11.69 2.35
C LEU A 3 -9.86 -10.99 3.70
N LEU A 4 -10.47 -11.51 4.78
CA LEU A 4 -10.43 -10.83 6.09
C LEU A 4 -9.00 -10.81 6.67
N GLU A 5 -8.24 -11.86 6.49
CA GLU A 5 -6.87 -11.94 6.98
C GLU A 5 -5.97 -10.91 6.27
N PRO A 6 -5.84 -10.88 4.93
CA PRO A 6 -5.02 -9.87 4.27
C PRO A 6 -5.58 -8.44 4.43
N LEU A 7 -6.89 -8.28 4.62
CA LEU A 7 -7.47 -6.99 4.97
C LEU A 7 -6.99 -6.51 6.35
N ALA A 8 -6.85 -7.42 7.32
CA ALA A 8 -6.33 -7.08 8.63
C ALA A 8 -4.86 -6.58 8.56
N VAL A 9 -4.05 -7.13 7.66
CA VAL A 9 -2.69 -6.61 7.39
C VAL A 9 -2.76 -5.19 6.84
N GLY A 10 -3.58 -4.92 5.83
CA GLY A 10 -3.77 -3.57 5.27
C GLY A 10 -4.29 -2.58 6.31
N MET A 11 -5.26 -3.00 7.14
CA MET A 11 -5.80 -2.17 8.22
C MET A 11 -4.74 -1.83 9.27
N TRP A 12 -3.90 -2.79 9.64
CA TRP A 12 -2.82 -2.56 10.59
C TRP A 12 -1.75 -1.65 10.01
N SER A 13 -1.43 -1.81 8.73
CA SER A 13 -0.49 -0.93 8.01
C SER A 13 -0.97 0.51 8.01
N ALA A 14 -2.23 0.77 7.67
CA ALA A 14 -2.84 2.10 7.71
C ALA A 14 -2.87 2.67 9.15
N THR A 15 -3.14 1.84 10.15
CA THR A 15 -3.11 2.25 11.57
C THR A 15 -1.70 2.67 12.01
N LYS A 16 -0.67 1.89 11.67
CA LYS A 16 0.72 2.19 12.01
C LYS A 16 1.26 3.39 11.23
N ALA A 17 0.78 3.62 10.03
CA ALA A 17 1.09 4.78 9.22
C ALA A 17 0.66 6.10 9.89
N ARG A 18 -0.36 6.07 10.75
CA ARG A 18 -0.97 7.25 11.39
C ARG A 18 -1.50 8.24 10.36
N ILE A 19 -2.21 7.73 9.37
CA ILE A 19 -2.77 8.52 8.27
C ILE A 19 -3.65 9.63 8.83
N LYS A 20 -3.49 10.82 8.26
CA LYS A 20 -4.28 12.01 8.57
C LYS A 20 -5.22 12.32 7.39
N PRO A 21 -6.35 12.99 7.63
CA PRO A 21 -7.20 13.48 6.56
C PRO A 21 -6.42 14.38 5.60
N GLY A 22 -6.47 14.01 4.31
CA GLY A 22 -5.80 14.76 3.25
C GLY A 22 -4.44 14.21 2.84
N ASP A 23 -3.82 13.30 3.58
CA ASP A 23 -2.53 12.71 3.24
C ASP A 23 -2.54 12.11 1.82
N VAL A 24 -1.44 12.26 1.11
CA VAL A 24 -1.15 11.55 -0.14
C VAL A 24 -0.31 10.33 0.19
N CYS A 25 -0.79 9.17 -0.22
CA CYS A 25 -0.08 7.91 0.03
C CYS A 25 0.44 7.30 -1.26
N VAL A 26 1.51 6.51 -1.16
CA VAL A 26 2.02 5.67 -2.24
C VAL A 26 2.18 4.23 -1.77
N VAL A 27 1.83 3.27 -2.62
CA VAL A 27 1.97 1.83 -2.36
C VAL A 27 2.80 1.21 -3.47
N THR A 28 3.90 0.56 -3.14
CA THR A 28 4.67 -0.23 -4.11
C THR A 28 4.21 -1.67 -4.09
N GLY A 29 3.79 -2.18 -5.25
CA GLY A 29 3.19 -3.50 -5.43
C GLY A 29 1.67 -3.50 -5.30
N SER A 30 0.98 -3.83 -6.41
CA SER A 30 -0.49 -3.95 -6.48
C SER A 30 -0.99 -5.40 -6.35
N GLY A 31 -0.33 -6.20 -5.51
CA GLY A 31 -0.86 -7.49 -5.07
C GLY A 31 -2.05 -7.32 -4.12
N THR A 32 -2.62 -8.43 -3.65
CA THR A 32 -3.77 -8.42 -2.73
C THR A 32 -3.53 -7.55 -1.50
N VAL A 33 -2.37 -7.70 -0.85
CA VAL A 33 -2.02 -6.90 0.35
C VAL A 33 -1.86 -5.42 0.00
N GLY A 34 -1.17 -5.09 -1.11
CA GLY A 34 -0.98 -3.68 -1.53
C GLY A 34 -2.30 -2.98 -1.84
N MET A 35 -3.19 -3.62 -2.60
CA MET A 35 -4.52 -3.07 -2.91
C MET A 35 -5.39 -2.89 -1.66
N LEU A 36 -5.36 -3.85 -0.73
CA LEU A 36 -6.10 -3.74 0.53
C LEU A 36 -5.49 -2.66 1.44
N THR A 37 -4.16 -2.52 1.46
CA THR A 37 -3.48 -1.43 2.17
C THR A 37 -3.88 -0.07 1.61
N ALA A 38 -3.89 0.09 0.28
CA ALA A 38 -4.35 1.31 -0.39
C ALA A 38 -5.80 1.67 -0.03
N SER A 39 -6.70 0.66 -0.06
CA SER A 39 -8.09 0.85 0.32
C SER A 39 -8.25 1.24 1.79
N CYS A 40 -7.47 0.64 2.70
CA CYS A 40 -7.45 1.01 4.11
C CYS A 40 -6.87 2.41 4.34
N ALA A 41 -5.88 2.83 3.53
CA ALA A 41 -5.33 4.18 3.58
C ALA A 41 -6.39 5.22 3.20
N LEU A 42 -7.15 4.98 2.13
CA LEU A 42 -8.29 5.84 1.75
C LEU A 42 -9.36 5.89 2.85
N ALA A 43 -9.73 4.73 3.41
CA ALA A 43 -10.70 4.67 4.51
C ALA A 43 -10.18 5.38 5.78
N GLY A 44 -8.86 5.46 5.96
CA GLY A 44 -8.18 6.17 7.05
C GLY A 44 -8.10 7.68 6.87
N GLY A 45 -8.42 8.20 5.69
CA GLY A 45 -8.45 9.64 5.42
C GLY A 45 -7.48 10.11 4.33
N ALA A 46 -6.71 9.24 3.70
CA ALA A 46 -5.88 9.63 2.57
C ALA A 46 -6.75 10.25 1.47
N SER A 47 -6.29 11.36 0.88
CA SER A 47 -7.00 12.05 -0.21
C SER A 47 -6.89 11.28 -1.53
N LYS A 48 -5.76 10.64 -1.74
CA LYS A 48 -5.45 9.77 -2.88
C LYS A 48 -4.32 8.80 -2.54
N VAL A 49 -4.28 7.68 -3.26
CA VAL A 49 -3.21 6.70 -3.15
C VAL A 49 -2.68 6.35 -4.53
N LEU A 50 -1.40 6.60 -4.76
CA LEU A 50 -0.73 6.05 -5.94
C LEU A 50 -0.37 4.59 -5.65
N ILE A 51 -0.63 3.68 -6.59
CA ILE A 51 -0.24 2.28 -6.46
C ILE A 51 0.54 1.83 -7.69
N SER A 52 1.70 1.25 -7.49
CA SER A 52 2.58 0.86 -8.59
C SER A 52 2.75 -0.65 -8.73
N ASP A 53 2.85 -1.11 -9.96
CA ASP A 53 3.21 -2.50 -10.30
C ASP A 53 3.75 -2.54 -11.75
N VAL A 54 4.30 -3.68 -12.15
CA VAL A 54 4.65 -4.00 -13.55
C VAL A 54 3.53 -4.76 -14.26
N SER A 55 2.51 -5.21 -13.53
CA SER A 55 1.39 -6.01 -14.05
C SER A 55 0.21 -5.12 -14.41
N ALA A 56 -0.03 -4.91 -15.69
CA ALA A 56 -1.19 -4.15 -16.19
C ALA A 56 -2.53 -4.72 -15.71
N ILE A 57 -2.63 -6.05 -15.53
CA ILE A 57 -3.87 -6.71 -15.05
C ILE A 57 -4.17 -6.27 -13.61
N LYS A 58 -3.19 -6.28 -12.72
CA LYS A 58 -3.36 -5.85 -11.33
C LYS A 58 -3.68 -4.36 -11.24
N LEU A 59 -3.00 -3.54 -12.05
CA LEU A 59 -3.27 -2.10 -12.10
C LEU A 59 -4.68 -1.79 -12.61
N ALA A 60 -5.20 -2.58 -13.57
CA ALA A 60 -6.58 -2.45 -14.04
C ALA A 60 -7.62 -2.77 -12.95
N ILE A 61 -7.32 -3.68 -12.02
CA ILE A 61 -8.15 -3.94 -10.84
C ILE A 61 -8.07 -2.74 -9.88
N ALA A 62 -6.87 -2.26 -9.60
CA ALA A 62 -6.65 -1.12 -8.71
C ALA A 62 -7.37 0.15 -9.21
N ALA A 63 -7.39 0.37 -10.53
CA ALA A 63 -8.09 1.51 -11.17
C ALA A 63 -9.61 1.54 -10.94
N GLN A 64 -10.22 0.41 -10.53
CA GLN A 64 -11.65 0.36 -10.22
C GLN A 64 -12.00 0.96 -8.84
N ILE A 65 -10.99 1.27 -8.04
CA ILE A 65 -11.18 1.79 -6.68
C ILE A 65 -11.06 3.32 -6.71
N PRO A 66 -12.12 4.06 -6.40
CA PRO A 66 -12.08 5.52 -6.37
C PRO A 66 -10.99 6.04 -5.41
N GLY A 67 -10.19 6.99 -5.86
CA GLY A 67 -9.08 7.56 -5.10
C GLY A 67 -7.74 6.82 -5.26
N ILE A 68 -7.70 5.70 -5.98
CA ILE A 68 -6.47 5.03 -6.36
C ILE A 68 -6.01 5.50 -7.76
N ILE A 69 -4.74 5.85 -7.86
CA ILE A 69 -4.05 6.22 -9.09
C ILE A 69 -3.05 5.11 -9.42
N PRO A 70 -3.32 4.26 -10.42
CA PRO A 70 -2.38 3.21 -10.83
C PRO A 70 -1.20 3.80 -11.59
N VAL A 71 0.01 3.29 -11.30
CA VAL A 71 1.28 3.68 -11.94
C VAL A 71 1.95 2.45 -12.53
N ASP A 72 2.08 2.42 -13.85
CA ASP A 72 2.68 1.30 -14.60
C ASP A 72 4.20 1.53 -14.71
N LEU A 73 4.97 0.82 -13.89
CA LEU A 73 6.43 0.92 -13.85
C LEU A 73 7.14 0.52 -15.15
N THR A 74 6.42 -0.03 -16.12
CA THR A 74 6.96 -0.31 -17.47
C THR A 74 6.88 0.91 -18.39
N LYS A 75 6.15 1.97 -18.00
CA LYS A 75 5.86 3.14 -18.82
C LYS A 75 6.26 4.46 -18.20
N GLU A 76 6.29 4.54 -16.87
CA GLU A 76 6.55 5.80 -16.16
C GLU A 76 7.43 5.60 -14.92
N ASP A 77 8.13 6.65 -14.50
CA ASP A 77 8.91 6.67 -13.28
C ASP A 77 8.03 7.02 -12.08
N LEU A 78 8.07 6.18 -11.05
CA LEU A 78 7.23 6.37 -9.86
C LEU A 78 7.62 7.61 -9.05
N VAL A 79 8.91 7.94 -8.98
CA VAL A 79 9.39 9.10 -8.21
C VAL A 79 8.92 10.40 -8.87
N GLU A 80 9.03 10.48 -10.20
CA GLU A 80 8.53 11.61 -10.96
C GLU A 80 7.02 11.75 -10.82
N ARG A 81 6.28 10.64 -10.96
CA ARG A 81 4.83 10.63 -10.81
C ARG A 81 4.36 11.09 -9.43
N VAL A 82 5.02 10.61 -8.36
CA VAL A 82 4.71 11.05 -6.98
C VAL A 82 4.98 12.53 -6.82
N ARG A 83 6.07 13.05 -7.37
CA ARG A 83 6.39 14.49 -7.33
C ARG A 83 5.35 15.34 -8.06
N GLU A 84 4.91 14.92 -9.23
CA GLU A 84 3.82 15.59 -9.96
C GLU A 84 2.55 15.69 -9.12
N GLU A 85 2.15 14.57 -8.51
CA GLU A 85 0.92 14.48 -7.71
C GLU A 85 0.98 15.22 -6.36
N THR A 86 2.19 15.58 -5.92
CA THR A 86 2.43 16.23 -4.61
C THR A 86 3.08 17.61 -4.72
N GLY A 87 3.14 18.19 -5.92
CA GLY A 87 3.79 19.49 -6.14
C GLY A 87 5.29 19.48 -5.81
N GLY A 88 5.96 18.36 -6.00
CA GLY A 88 7.39 18.17 -5.74
C GLY A 88 7.75 17.74 -4.32
N TRP A 89 6.77 17.70 -3.40
CA TRP A 89 7.04 17.47 -1.97
C TRP A 89 7.31 16.01 -1.61
N GLY A 90 6.69 15.06 -2.29
CA GLY A 90 6.68 13.63 -1.96
C GLY A 90 5.41 13.21 -1.22
N ALA A 91 5.24 11.91 -1.00
CA ALA A 91 4.10 11.33 -0.32
C ALA A 91 4.24 11.44 1.21
N ASP A 92 3.14 11.72 1.91
CA ASP A 92 3.11 11.74 3.38
C ASP A 92 3.36 10.35 3.97
N VAL A 93 2.90 9.30 3.27
CA VAL A 93 3.09 7.90 3.64
C VAL A 93 3.43 7.05 2.42
N ALA A 94 4.50 6.27 2.52
CA ALA A 94 4.83 5.23 1.54
C ALA A 94 4.72 3.84 2.16
N PHE A 95 4.01 2.93 1.49
CA PHE A 95 3.87 1.53 1.87
C PHE A 95 4.66 0.65 0.91
N GLU A 96 5.65 -0.07 1.43
CA GLU A 96 6.36 -1.10 0.66
C GLU A 96 5.62 -2.43 0.79
N CYS A 97 4.91 -2.85 -0.26
CA CYS A 97 4.10 -4.07 -0.28
C CYS A 97 4.59 -5.11 -1.31
N SER A 98 5.63 -4.80 -2.06
CA SER A 98 6.14 -5.70 -3.11
C SER A 98 7.13 -6.75 -2.57
N GLY A 99 7.89 -6.42 -1.53
CA GLY A 99 9.02 -7.21 -1.05
C GLY A 99 10.17 -7.32 -2.06
N SER A 100 10.12 -6.56 -3.16
CA SER A 100 11.14 -6.58 -4.20
C SER A 100 12.37 -5.78 -3.79
N PRO A 101 13.57 -6.34 -3.82
CA PRO A 101 14.80 -5.57 -3.58
C PRO A 101 14.93 -4.34 -4.48
N LYS A 102 14.49 -4.44 -5.74
CA LYS A 102 14.51 -3.34 -6.70
C LYS A 102 13.59 -2.18 -6.27
N SER A 103 12.48 -2.46 -5.60
CA SER A 103 11.58 -1.43 -5.07
C SER A 103 12.31 -0.53 -4.05
N TYR A 104 13.15 -1.11 -3.20
CA TYR A 104 13.88 -0.38 -2.16
C TYR A 104 14.92 0.60 -2.70
N GLU A 105 15.41 0.43 -3.94
CA GLU A 105 16.37 1.36 -4.55
C GLU A 105 15.81 2.79 -4.72
N THR A 106 14.50 2.89 -4.90
CA THR A 106 13.82 4.18 -5.13
C THR A 106 12.76 4.52 -4.08
N PHE A 107 12.35 3.55 -3.26
CA PHE A 107 11.26 3.68 -2.29
C PHE A 107 11.42 4.89 -1.35
N TRP A 108 12.60 5.11 -0.84
CA TRP A 108 12.91 6.21 0.10
C TRP A 108 12.72 7.59 -0.52
N LYS A 109 12.91 7.71 -1.84
CA LYS A 109 12.74 8.96 -2.61
C LYS A 109 11.28 9.35 -2.85
N LEU A 110 10.35 8.46 -2.53
CA LEU A 110 8.91 8.69 -2.67
C LEU A 110 8.35 9.53 -1.53
N ILE A 111 9.06 9.63 -0.39
CA ILE A 111 8.54 10.08 0.89
C ILE A 111 8.90 11.55 1.11
N ALA A 112 7.91 12.33 1.52
CA ALA A 112 8.11 13.71 1.93
C ALA A 112 8.94 13.80 3.22
N PRO A 113 9.72 14.87 3.44
CA PRO A 113 10.36 15.12 4.73
C PRO A 113 9.34 15.08 5.89
N GLY A 114 9.68 14.38 6.97
CA GLY A 114 8.78 14.13 8.10
C GLY A 114 7.69 13.08 7.86
N GLY A 115 7.67 12.47 6.67
CA GLY A 115 6.72 11.44 6.29
C GLY A 115 6.98 10.07 6.92
N ALA A 116 6.26 9.06 6.48
CA ALA A 116 6.36 7.70 7.00
C ALA A 116 6.63 6.65 5.92
N ALA A 117 7.60 5.80 6.17
CA ALA A 117 7.84 4.54 5.47
C ALA A 117 7.20 3.38 6.24
N VAL A 118 6.31 2.62 5.62
CA VAL A 118 5.66 1.46 6.22
C VAL A 118 6.07 0.21 5.45
N ILE A 119 6.86 -0.64 6.07
CA ILE A 119 7.41 -1.85 5.44
C ILE A 119 6.46 -3.01 5.72
N VAL A 120 5.79 -3.48 4.68
CA VAL A 120 4.78 -4.56 4.71
C VAL A 120 5.28 -5.79 3.97
N GLY A 121 5.89 -5.59 2.81
CA GLY A 121 6.51 -6.66 2.02
C GLY A 121 7.77 -7.21 2.72
N ILE A 122 7.99 -8.51 2.60
CA ILE A 122 9.15 -9.18 3.20
C ILE A 122 10.17 -9.43 2.09
N PRO A 123 11.30 -8.71 2.05
CA PRO A 123 12.34 -8.95 1.07
C PRO A 123 13.04 -10.29 1.33
N VAL A 124 13.39 -11.01 0.26
CA VAL A 124 14.07 -12.32 0.36
C VAL A 124 15.49 -12.17 0.90
N ASN A 125 16.14 -11.06 0.62
CA ASN A 125 17.48 -10.75 1.07
C ASN A 125 17.52 -9.42 1.83
N PRO A 126 18.51 -9.18 2.70
CA PRO A 126 18.72 -7.89 3.32
C PRO A 126 18.80 -6.77 2.28
N VAL A 127 18.18 -5.65 2.57
CA VAL A 127 18.22 -4.43 1.73
C VAL A 127 19.04 -3.36 2.41
N ALA A 128 19.82 -2.61 1.60
CA ALA A 128 20.59 -1.48 2.11
C ALA A 128 19.68 -0.25 2.30
N ILE A 129 19.91 0.48 3.37
CA ILE A 129 19.20 1.73 3.68
C ILE A 129 20.25 2.81 3.99
N ASP A 130 20.14 3.96 3.35
CA ASP A 130 20.94 5.13 3.71
C ASP A 130 20.31 5.84 4.91
N ILE A 131 20.84 5.52 6.08
CA ILE A 131 20.36 6.10 7.36
C ILE A 131 20.64 7.61 7.42
N THR A 132 21.69 8.08 6.76
CA THR A 132 22.04 9.52 6.75
C THR A 132 20.98 10.31 5.97
N GLU A 133 20.54 9.79 4.81
CA GLU A 133 19.46 10.40 4.03
C GLU A 133 18.15 10.42 4.82
N LEU A 134 17.80 9.32 5.47
CA LEU A 134 16.57 9.24 6.27
C LEU A 134 16.61 10.16 7.51
N GLN A 135 17.77 10.29 8.13
CA GLN A 135 17.95 11.22 9.26
C GLN A 135 17.79 12.67 8.80
N ALA A 136 18.34 13.03 7.64
CA ALA A 136 18.25 14.38 7.09
C ALA A 136 16.79 14.77 6.73
N THR A 137 15.97 13.79 6.38
CA THR A 137 14.55 13.99 6.03
C THR A 137 13.58 13.66 7.15
N GLU A 138 14.06 13.21 8.32
CA GLU A 138 13.25 12.83 9.51
C GLU A 138 12.15 11.81 9.20
N VAL A 139 12.38 10.89 8.25
CA VAL A 139 11.41 9.86 7.85
C VAL A 139 11.25 8.84 8.97
N ARG A 140 10.01 8.60 9.37
CA ARG A 140 9.64 7.57 10.35
C ARG A 140 9.48 6.23 9.66
N ILE A 141 10.10 5.17 10.20
CA ILE A 141 9.98 3.79 9.68
C ILE A 141 9.09 2.98 10.62
N GLU A 142 8.07 2.34 10.05
CA GLU A 142 7.19 1.39 10.72
C GLU A 142 7.27 0.03 10.02
N ASN A 143 7.38 -1.03 10.81
CA ASN A 143 7.46 -2.40 10.30
C ASN A 143 6.17 -3.15 10.61
N ILE A 144 5.69 -3.90 9.63
CA ILE A 144 4.49 -4.73 9.72
C ILE A 144 4.90 -6.18 9.56
N PHE A 145 4.64 -7.01 10.57
CA PHE A 145 4.80 -8.46 10.44
C PHE A 145 3.45 -9.16 10.28
N ARG A 146 2.48 -8.76 11.11
CA ARG A 146 1.09 -9.25 11.08
C ARG A 146 0.16 -8.09 11.45
N TYR A 147 -0.80 -8.31 12.32
CA TYR A 147 -1.80 -7.34 12.76
C TYR A 147 -2.17 -7.57 14.23
N ALA A 148 -2.75 -6.57 14.88
CA ALA A 148 -3.27 -6.69 16.23
C ALA A 148 -4.57 -5.90 16.39
N ASN A 149 -5.61 -6.55 16.95
CA ASN A 149 -6.87 -5.93 17.37
C ASN A 149 -7.61 -5.13 16.28
N VAL A 150 -7.51 -5.55 14.99
CA VAL A 150 -8.11 -4.82 13.86
C VAL A 150 -9.23 -5.59 13.16
N TYR A 151 -9.45 -6.87 13.43
CA TYR A 151 -10.47 -7.69 12.75
C TYR A 151 -11.85 -7.07 12.80
N GLN A 152 -12.33 -6.70 14.00
CA GLN A 152 -13.67 -6.11 14.13
C GLN A 152 -13.78 -4.79 13.38
N LYS A 153 -12.78 -3.92 13.49
CA LYS A 153 -12.74 -2.65 12.75
C LYS A 153 -12.77 -2.85 11.23
N ALA A 154 -12.06 -3.86 10.74
CA ALA A 154 -12.04 -4.21 9.31
C ALA A 154 -13.41 -4.71 8.85
N ILE A 155 -14.08 -5.57 9.64
CA ILE A 155 -15.43 -6.04 9.36
C ILE A 155 -16.42 -4.87 9.34
N ASP A 156 -16.36 -3.98 10.31
CA ASP A 156 -17.24 -2.82 10.42
C ASP A 156 -17.09 -1.88 9.21
N LEU A 157 -15.87 -1.64 8.73
CA LEU A 157 -15.62 -0.83 7.53
C LEU A 157 -16.24 -1.45 6.27
N VAL A 158 -16.17 -2.77 6.14
CA VAL A 158 -16.80 -3.48 5.01
C VAL A 158 -18.33 -3.47 5.16
N ALA A 159 -18.85 -3.75 6.35
CA ALA A 159 -20.28 -3.77 6.63
C ALA A 159 -20.94 -2.40 6.40
N ASN A 160 -20.26 -1.33 6.73
CA ASN A 160 -20.72 0.05 6.54
C ASN A 160 -20.45 0.61 5.13
N GLY A 161 -19.97 -0.21 4.20
CA GLY A 161 -19.70 0.18 2.81
C GLY A 161 -18.51 1.14 2.62
N LYS A 162 -17.68 1.33 3.66
CA LYS A 162 -16.46 2.15 3.59
C LYS A 162 -15.32 1.45 2.82
N LEU A 163 -15.34 0.12 2.79
CA LEU A 163 -14.44 -0.73 2.02
C LEU A 163 -15.24 -1.68 1.14
N ASN A 164 -14.98 -1.67 -0.16
CA ASN A 164 -15.56 -2.61 -1.11
C ASN A 164 -14.53 -3.67 -1.48
N LEU A 165 -14.76 -4.92 -1.06
CA LEU A 165 -13.85 -6.03 -1.34
C LEU A 165 -14.16 -6.77 -2.64
N LYS A 166 -15.27 -6.46 -3.33
CA LYS A 166 -15.69 -7.16 -4.55
C LYS A 166 -14.65 -7.12 -5.67
N PRO A 167 -13.95 -5.99 -5.96
CA PRO A 167 -12.94 -5.93 -7.01
C PRO A 167 -11.75 -6.89 -6.80
N PHE A 168 -11.51 -7.33 -5.55
CA PHE A 168 -10.39 -8.21 -5.21
C PHE A 168 -10.72 -9.71 -5.32
N ILE A 169 -11.98 -10.06 -5.59
CA ILE A 169 -12.42 -11.44 -5.77
C ILE A 169 -12.36 -11.75 -7.25
N THR A 170 -11.28 -12.40 -7.67
CA THR A 170 -11.06 -12.78 -9.08
C THR A 170 -11.59 -14.17 -9.39
N ASP A 171 -11.74 -15.01 -8.36
CA ASP A 171 -12.24 -16.37 -8.52
C ASP A 171 -12.92 -16.89 -7.25
N THR A 172 -13.80 -17.89 -7.39
CA THR A 172 -14.46 -18.57 -6.30
C THR A 172 -14.38 -20.08 -6.50
N LEU A 173 -13.52 -20.74 -5.75
CA LEU A 173 -13.33 -22.19 -5.81
C LEU A 173 -14.19 -22.89 -4.78
N SER A 174 -14.78 -24.05 -5.11
CA SER A 174 -15.38 -24.95 -4.13
C SER A 174 -14.28 -25.74 -3.40
N LEU A 175 -14.58 -26.22 -2.19
CA LEU A 175 -13.63 -27.02 -1.40
C LEU A 175 -13.09 -28.27 -2.11
N ILE A 176 -13.85 -28.84 -3.04
CA ILE A 176 -13.41 -30.00 -3.85
C ILE A 176 -12.30 -29.64 -4.86
N HIS A 177 -12.12 -28.38 -5.22
CA HIS A 177 -11.06 -27.93 -6.13
C HIS A 177 -9.76 -27.52 -5.40
N ILE A 178 -9.75 -27.55 -4.07
CA ILE A 178 -8.57 -27.19 -3.27
C ILE A 178 -7.60 -28.37 -3.10
N SER A 179 -8.05 -29.60 -3.42
CA SER A 179 -7.28 -30.86 -3.24
C SER A 179 -6.62 -31.35 -4.53
N GLU A 180 -6.71 -30.64 -5.63
CA GLU A 180 -6.01 -30.90 -6.89
C GLU A 180 -4.90 -29.86 -7.11
#